data_694a0c6dcdc52fe29c8dc43e738fb4d0
#
_entry.id   694a0c6dcdc52fe29c8dc43e738fb4d0
#
_cell.length_a   1.000
_cell.length_b   1.000
_cell.length_c   1.000
_cell.angle_alpha   90.00
_cell.angle_beta   90.00
_cell.angle_gamma   90.00
#
_symmetry.space_group_name_H-M   'P 1'
#
loop_
_entity.id
_entity.type
_entity.pdbx_description
1 polymer ?
#
loop_
_entity_poly.entity_id
_entity_poly.type
_entity_poly.pdbx_seq_one_letter_code
_entity_poly.pdbx_strand_id
1 'polypeptide(L)'
;MRKIFIIDIDGCICEHVDNEHPELMSSSQPYPDSIGKINEWYDQGHFICFFTARTEEHREATLAWLEKHGVKYDQLILGKPRRREGDEYHYIDDTPIRATRYKGVFGDMVTKTKDVMVFEDE
;
A
#
# COMPACT_ATOMS: atom_id res chain seq x y z
N MET A 1 -13.69 11.14 11.99
CA MET A 1 -14.08 10.36 10.81
C MET A 1 -13.11 9.20 10.61
N ARG A 2 -13.65 8.01 10.52
CA ARG A 2 -12.84 6.81 10.27
C ARG A 2 -12.50 6.73 8.78
N LYS A 3 -11.25 6.49 8.48
CA LYS A 3 -10.80 6.24 7.11
C LYS A 3 -10.45 4.77 6.94
N ILE A 4 -10.63 4.27 5.73
CA ILE A 4 -10.14 2.96 5.32
C ILE A 4 -8.97 3.24 4.39
N PHE A 5 -7.77 2.93 4.84
CA PHE A 5 -6.56 3.09 4.04
C PHE A 5 -6.29 1.79 3.30
N ILE A 6 -6.19 1.87 1.99
CA ILE A 6 -5.82 0.75 1.12
C ILE A 6 -4.43 1.06 0.61
N ILE A 7 -3.43 0.32 1.10
CA ILE A 7 -2.02 0.68 0.97
C ILE A 7 -1.27 -0.42 0.24
N ASP A 8 -0.51 -0.05 -0.79
CA ASP A 8 0.41 -0.96 -1.47
C ASP A 8 1.63 -1.25 -0.58
N ILE A 9 2.36 -2.32 -0.86
CA ILE A 9 3.54 -2.70 -0.09
C ILE A 9 4.82 -2.33 -0.85
N ASP A 10 5.16 -3.07 -1.89
CA ASP A 10 6.43 -2.90 -2.59
C ASP A 10 6.51 -1.57 -3.32
N GLY A 11 7.57 -0.81 -3.04
CA GLY A 11 7.76 0.51 -3.61
C GLY A 11 6.93 1.60 -2.95
N CYS A 12 6.08 1.24 -1.99
CA CYS A 12 5.21 2.18 -1.27
C CYS A 12 5.64 2.34 0.18
N ILE A 13 5.65 1.26 0.95
CA ILE A 13 6.06 1.31 2.37
C ILE A 13 7.45 0.74 2.60
N CYS A 14 7.99 0.07 1.62
CA CYS A 14 9.33 -0.52 1.64
C CYS A 14 9.92 -0.50 0.24
N GLU A 15 11.20 -0.86 0.14
CA GLU A 15 11.85 -1.02 -1.14
C GLU A 15 11.12 -2.02 -2.02
N HIS A 16 11.10 -1.77 -3.31
CA HIS A 16 10.44 -2.65 -4.27
C HIS A 16 11.15 -4.00 -4.34
N VAL A 17 10.36 -5.08 -4.28
CA VAL A 17 10.84 -6.45 -4.46
C VAL A 17 9.98 -7.14 -5.50
N ASP A 18 10.60 -7.66 -6.54
CA ASP A 18 9.89 -8.40 -7.58
C ASP A 18 9.44 -9.77 -7.06
N ASN A 19 8.27 -10.24 -7.53
CA ASN A 19 7.77 -11.57 -7.20
C ASN A 19 8.71 -12.68 -7.67
N GLU A 20 9.58 -12.38 -8.63
CA GLU A 20 10.59 -13.32 -9.13
C GLU A 20 11.76 -13.53 -8.17
N HIS A 21 11.89 -12.65 -7.18
CA HIS A 21 12.95 -12.69 -6.17
C HIS A 21 12.36 -12.71 -4.76
N PRO A 22 11.56 -13.73 -4.41
CA PRO A 22 10.91 -13.79 -3.10
C PRO A 22 11.90 -13.86 -1.93
N GLU A 23 13.11 -14.32 -2.17
CA GLU A 23 14.17 -14.36 -1.17
C GLU A 23 14.55 -12.98 -0.65
N LEU A 24 14.27 -11.92 -1.41
CA LEU A 24 14.57 -10.55 -1.00
C LEU A 24 13.44 -9.91 -0.17
N MET A 25 12.29 -10.55 -0.09
CA MET A 25 11.14 -9.98 0.61
C MET A 25 11.37 -9.83 2.10
N SER A 26 12.07 -10.78 2.72
CA SER A 26 12.33 -10.75 4.15
C SER A 26 13.34 -9.68 4.55
N SER A 27 14.22 -9.29 3.64
CA SER A 27 15.27 -8.30 3.89
C SER A 27 14.95 -6.90 3.36
N SER A 28 13.80 -6.72 2.74
CA SER A 28 13.38 -5.42 2.22
C SER A 28 13.33 -4.38 3.34
N GLN A 29 13.90 -3.20 3.10
CA GLN A 29 13.94 -2.14 4.10
C GLN A 29 12.69 -1.30 4.04
N PRO A 30 12.04 -1.05 5.19
CA PRO A 30 10.92 -0.11 5.22
C PRO A 30 11.42 1.31 4.95
N TYR A 31 10.58 2.11 4.32
CA TYR A 31 10.88 3.53 4.17
C TYR A 31 10.79 4.23 5.54
N PRO A 32 11.62 5.27 5.77
CA PRO A 32 11.87 5.76 7.12
C PRO A 32 10.66 6.09 7.99
N ASP A 33 9.62 6.64 7.42
CA ASP A 33 8.46 7.07 8.21
C ASP A 33 7.19 6.23 7.96
N SER A 34 7.27 5.20 7.14
CA SER A 34 6.09 4.47 6.70
C SER A 34 5.39 3.74 7.84
N ILE A 35 6.13 2.94 8.58
CA ILE A 35 5.55 2.09 9.63
C ILE A 35 5.00 2.94 10.77
N GLY A 36 5.75 3.95 11.19
CA GLY A 36 5.31 4.86 12.24
C GLY A 36 4.00 5.55 11.89
N LYS A 37 3.87 6.01 10.65
CA LYS A 37 2.66 6.69 10.19
C LYS A 37 1.46 5.73 10.11
N ILE A 38 1.68 4.54 9.59
CA ILE A 38 0.63 3.52 9.51
C ILE A 38 0.14 3.14 10.91
N ASN A 39 1.07 2.92 11.84
CA ASN A 39 0.73 2.58 13.21
C ASN A 39 -0.01 3.72 13.92
N GLU A 40 0.36 4.96 13.64
CA GLU A 40 -0.36 6.13 14.13
C GLU A 40 -1.82 6.12 13.64
N TRP A 41 -2.04 5.89 12.36
CA TRP A 41 -3.40 5.79 11.81
C TRP A 41 -4.18 4.65 12.43
N TYR A 42 -3.55 3.50 12.59
CA TYR A 42 -4.17 2.36 13.26
C TYR A 42 -4.61 2.71 14.68
N ASP A 43 -3.73 3.34 15.44
CA ASP A 43 -4.00 3.72 16.83
C ASP A 43 -5.10 4.80 16.92
N GLN A 44 -5.27 5.60 15.88
CA GLN A 44 -6.35 6.59 15.78
C GLN A 44 -7.70 5.97 15.42
N GLY A 45 -7.76 4.67 15.19
CA GLY A 45 -9.00 3.98 14.87
C GLY A 45 -9.30 3.83 13.39
N HIS A 46 -8.36 4.18 12.52
CA HIS A 46 -8.54 3.96 11.09
C HIS A 46 -8.31 2.49 10.72
N PHE A 47 -8.94 2.06 9.63
CA PHE A 47 -8.78 0.69 9.13
C PHE A 47 -7.61 0.63 8.17
N ILE A 48 -6.69 -0.30 8.40
CA ILE A 48 -5.49 -0.47 7.57
C ILE A 48 -5.62 -1.75 6.77
N CYS A 49 -5.71 -1.61 5.45
CA CYS A 49 -5.74 -2.72 4.51
C CYS A 49 -4.53 -2.65 3.59
N PHE A 50 -3.69 -3.67 3.63
CA PHE A 50 -2.63 -3.79 2.63
C PHE A 50 -3.17 -4.52 1.40
N PHE A 51 -2.97 -3.94 0.23
CA PHE A 51 -3.39 -4.49 -1.05
C PHE A 51 -2.18 -4.56 -1.97
N THR A 52 -1.69 -5.77 -2.22
CA THR A 52 -0.41 -5.99 -2.88
C THR A 52 -0.52 -6.92 -4.08
N ALA A 53 0.33 -6.69 -5.09
CA ALA A 53 0.46 -7.58 -6.23
C ALA A 53 1.22 -8.87 -5.91
N ARG A 54 1.77 -9.00 -4.69
CA ARG A 54 2.31 -10.28 -4.23
C ARG A 54 1.21 -11.34 -4.29
N THR A 55 1.60 -12.57 -4.61
CA THR A 55 0.65 -13.67 -4.77
C THR A 55 0.53 -14.49 -3.49
N GLU A 56 -0.42 -15.42 -3.46
CA GLU A 56 -0.65 -16.28 -2.30
C GLU A 56 0.59 -17.09 -1.88
N GLU A 57 1.44 -17.46 -2.83
CA GLU A 57 2.69 -18.16 -2.52
C GLU A 57 3.64 -17.35 -1.66
N HIS A 58 3.46 -16.02 -1.59
CA HIS A 58 4.30 -15.11 -0.81
C HIS A 58 3.60 -14.62 0.47
N ARG A 59 2.47 -15.21 0.82
CA ARG A 59 1.70 -14.81 2.01
C ARG A 59 2.53 -14.91 3.28
N GLU A 60 3.19 -16.04 3.48
CA GLU A 60 3.98 -16.24 4.71
C GLU A 60 5.13 -15.27 4.83
N ALA A 61 5.86 -15.04 3.74
CA ALA A 61 6.95 -14.07 3.74
C ALA A 61 6.45 -12.66 4.03
N THR A 62 5.30 -12.30 3.48
CA THR A 62 4.70 -10.98 3.69
C THR A 62 4.24 -10.80 5.13
N LEU A 63 3.55 -11.79 5.69
CA LEU A 63 3.11 -11.75 7.09
C LEU A 63 4.30 -11.68 8.05
N ALA A 64 5.35 -12.45 7.78
CA ALA A 64 6.57 -12.44 8.59
C ALA A 64 7.25 -11.07 8.57
N TRP A 65 7.30 -10.41 7.42
CA TRP A 65 7.88 -9.08 7.29
C TRP A 65 7.07 -8.04 8.07
N LEU A 66 5.74 -8.08 7.96
CA LEU A 66 4.87 -7.17 8.70
C LEU A 66 5.04 -7.35 10.22
N GLU A 67 5.11 -8.59 10.69
CA GLU A 67 5.34 -8.89 12.10
C GLU A 67 6.72 -8.43 12.55
N LYS A 68 7.75 -8.74 11.78
CA LYS A 68 9.13 -8.36 12.07
C LYS A 68 9.29 -6.85 12.31
N HIS A 69 8.60 -6.06 11.53
CA HIS A 69 8.68 -4.60 11.60
C HIS A 69 7.61 -3.96 12.49
N GLY A 70 6.82 -4.76 13.19
CA GLY A 70 5.81 -4.25 14.11
C GLY A 70 4.70 -3.46 13.46
N VAL A 71 4.34 -3.82 12.24
CA VAL A 71 3.28 -3.12 11.50
C VAL A 71 1.92 -3.53 12.02
N LYS A 72 1.11 -2.55 12.37
CA LYS A 72 -0.28 -2.75 12.79
C LYS A 72 -1.20 -2.63 11.60
N TYR A 73 -2.07 -3.62 11.39
CA TYR A 73 -3.00 -3.61 10.26
C TYR A 73 -4.19 -4.52 10.54
N ASP A 74 -5.23 -4.36 9.75
CA ASP A 74 -6.48 -5.11 9.90
C ASP A 74 -6.63 -6.19 8.83
N GLN A 75 -6.16 -5.93 7.61
CA GLN A 75 -6.39 -6.83 6.49
C GLN A 75 -5.21 -6.83 5.53
N LEU A 76 -4.93 -8.00 4.97
CA LEU A 76 -3.96 -8.17 3.89
C LEU A 76 -4.66 -8.83 2.71
N ILE A 77 -4.66 -8.16 1.57
CA ILE A 77 -5.20 -8.70 0.31
C ILE A 77 -4.04 -8.87 -0.66
N LEU A 78 -3.84 -10.10 -1.10
CA LEU A 78 -2.83 -10.47 -2.09
C LEU A 78 -3.50 -10.54 -3.47
N GLY A 79 -2.68 -10.56 -4.52
CA GLY A 79 -3.20 -10.75 -5.87
C GLY A 79 -3.76 -9.50 -6.52
N LYS A 80 -3.35 -8.32 -6.10
CA LYS A 80 -3.69 -7.09 -6.79
C LYS A 80 -3.28 -7.21 -8.26
N PRO A 81 -4.13 -6.76 -9.22
CA PRO A 81 -3.75 -6.76 -10.62
C PRO A 81 -2.42 -6.06 -10.84
N ARG A 82 -1.50 -6.75 -11.51
CA ARG A 82 -0.15 -6.25 -11.70
C ARG A 82 -0.10 -5.28 -12.87
N ARG A 83 0.41 -4.10 -12.61
CA ARG A 83 0.60 -3.08 -13.63
C ARG A 83 1.81 -3.41 -14.48
N ARG A 84 1.65 -3.38 -15.80
CA ARG A 84 2.75 -3.45 -16.77
C ARG A 84 3.14 -2.03 -17.17
N GLU A 85 4.29 -1.91 -17.84
CA GLU A 85 4.70 -0.63 -18.39
C GLU A 85 3.61 -0.07 -19.31
N GLY A 86 3.25 1.18 -19.09
CA GLY A 86 2.20 1.84 -19.84
C GLY A 86 0.80 1.65 -19.31
N ASP A 87 0.58 0.70 -18.41
CA ASP A 87 -0.71 0.51 -17.78
C ASP A 87 -0.98 1.58 -16.73
N GLU A 88 -2.25 1.86 -16.54
CA GLU A 88 -2.72 2.83 -15.56
C GLU A 88 -3.79 2.19 -14.70
N TYR A 89 -3.68 2.32 -13.38
CA TYR A 89 -4.75 1.91 -12.49
C TYR A 89 -5.90 2.91 -12.55
N HIS A 90 -7.10 2.40 -12.72
CA HIS A 90 -8.31 3.21 -12.71
C HIS A 90 -9.28 2.54 -11.74
N TYR A 91 -9.54 3.18 -10.61
CA TYR A 91 -10.46 2.69 -9.60
C TYR A 91 -11.85 3.25 -9.88
N ILE A 92 -12.82 2.37 -9.94
CA ILE A 92 -14.21 2.75 -10.19
C ILE A 92 -15.05 2.27 -9.02
N ASP A 93 -15.72 3.19 -8.36
CA ASP A 93 -16.50 2.92 -7.16
C ASP A 93 -17.71 3.86 -7.12
N ASP A 94 -18.77 3.45 -6.48
CA ASP A 94 -19.97 4.29 -6.29
C ASP A 94 -19.84 5.24 -5.11
N THR A 95 -18.83 5.05 -4.26
CA THR A 95 -18.56 5.92 -3.11
C THR A 95 -17.41 6.88 -3.42
N PRO A 96 -17.36 8.03 -2.74
CA PRO A 96 -16.22 8.94 -2.91
C PRO A 96 -14.91 8.26 -2.54
N ILE A 97 -13.91 8.41 -3.40
CA ILE A 97 -12.58 7.88 -3.16
C ILE A 97 -11.55 9.00 -3.17
N ARG A 98 -10.49 8.78 -2.43
CA ARG A 98 -9.32 9.63 -2.43
C ARG A 98 -8.12 8.78 -2.80
N ALA A 99 -7.23 9.26 -3.64
CA ALA A 99 -6.03 8.53 -4.01
C ALA A 99 -4.80 9.39 -3.77
N THR A 100 -3.74 8.75 -3.29
CA THR A 100 -2.46 9.40 -3.04
C THR A 100 -1.37 8.54 -3.66
N ARG A 101 -0.55 9.17 -4.48
CA ARG A 101 0.66 8.52 -4.97
C ARG A 101 1.78 8.79 -3.98
N TYR A 102 2.33 7.73 -3.43
CA TYR A 102 3.34 7.80 -2.39
C TYR A 102 4.56 6.97 -2.78
N LYS A 103 5.73 7.58 -2.59
CA LYS A 103 7.01 6.93 -2.81
C LYS A 103 7.98 7.32 -1.72
N GLY A 104 7.90 6.64 -0.59
CA GLY A 104 8.96 6.63 0.38
C GLY A 104 8.94 7.62 1.53
N VAL A 105 8.25 8.75 1.44
CA VAL A 105 8.19 9.72 2.55
C VAL A 105 6.78 10.23 2.74
N PHE A 106 6.14 9.86 3.83
CA PHE A 106 4.75 10.26 4.10
C PHE A 106 4.58 11.75 4.33
N GLY A 107 5.63 12.45 4.75
CA GLY A 107 5.59 13.91 4.84
C GLY A 107 5.30 14.58 3.51
N ASP A 108 5.70 13.95 2.41
CA ASP A 108 5.48 14.45 1.05
C ASP A 108 4.18 13.95 0.43
N MET A 109 3.41 13.15 1.17
CA MET A 109 2.15 12.56 0.73
C MET A 109 1.09 13.60 0.36
N VAL A 110 1.29 14.74 0.85
CA VAL A 110 0.22 15.66 1.19
C VAL A 110 -0.52 16.22 0.02
N THR A 111 -0.06 16.10 -1.17
CA THR A 111 -0.66 17.02 -2.13
C THR A 111 -0.69 16.54 -3.56
N LYS A 112 -0.35 15.31 -3.80
CA LYS A 112 -0.22 14.91 -5.20
C LYS A 112 -1.50 14.29 -5.73
N THR A 113 -2.50 15.11 -5.83
CA THR A 113 -3.77 14.72 -6.45
C THR A 113 -3.76 14.90 -7.96
N LYS A 114 -2.70 15.49 -8.51
CA LYS A 114 -2.65 15.74 -9.97
C LYS A 114 -2.63 14.47 -10.82
N ASP A 115 -2.28 13.34 -10.22
CA ASP A 115 -2.31 12.04 -10.91
C ASP A 115 -3.68 11.36 -10.79
N VAL A 116 -4.62 11.99 -10.12
CA VAL A 116 -5.96 11.47 -9.93
C VAL A 116 -6.89 12.19 -10.90
N MET A 117 -7.57 11.40 -11.73
CA MET A 117 -8.60 11.91 -12.63
C MET A 117 -9.96 11.53 -12.05
N VAL A 118 -10.81 12.52 -11.85
CA VAL A 118 -12.17 12.31 -11.39
C VAL A 118 -13.09 12.54 -12.56
N PHE A 119 -13.90 11.54 -12.89
CA PHE A 119 -14.89 11.64 -13.92
C PHE A 119 -16.24 11.82 -13.26
N GLU A 120 -16.94 12.88 -13.62
CA GLU A 120 -18.29 13.10 -13.12
C GLU A 120 -19.29 12.25 -13.92
N ASP A 121 -20.35 11.83 -13.25
CA ASP A 121 -21.44 11.13 -13.91
C ASP A 121 -22.07 12.05 -14.95
N GLU A 122 -22.35 11.48 -16.11
CA GLU A 122 -23.04 12.19 -17.18
C GLU A 122 -24.54 12.07 -17.05
#